data_49173924142475df8539d814f7402254
#
_entry.id   49173924142475df8539d814f7402254
#
_cell.length_a   1.000
_cell.length_b   1.000
_cell.length_c   1.000
_cell.angle_alpha   90.00
_cell.angle_beta   90.00
_cell.angle_gamma   90.00
#
_symmetry.space_group_name_H-M   'P 1'
#
loop_
_entity.id
_entity.type
_entity.pdbx_description
1 polymer ?
#
loop_
_entity_poly.entity_id
_entity_poly.type
_entity_poly.pdbx_seq_one_letter_code
_entity_poly.pdbx_strand_id
1 'polypeptide(L)'
;MSKESSGVKGKRCLFLTNYFYPEVFRGNDIAFEMVKRGYEVTVITCIPNYPQGHFYEGYGLRSRRREVVNGVNVIRVPVIPRGDGRAIRMVLNYLSSLLFSCIYTLSIVCRKRFDFIFVQELSPAFIGIPAVLAKKIRRIPIYFWLLDVWPESLAAGGITNKYIVKIVDRIMCYIYRHCRKIFIAASGVRTLLQQRGVKNDCIEDLPNWGEDELRECTVDDDELPHLPDGFKIMFAGNLGEAQNLENVMRVAERLKNNKHIQWIFIGDGRKKKWVMSFVQSREMGDTVHFYDRYPIEYMPAFFRKADIMLLPLCDNSAFNVTLPAKIQAYMLSSKPILVMANGEVQTVVKNARCGYYTGADSIDKMVRLVLSISNYSNQELEEKGRN
;
A
#
# COMPACT_ATOMS: atom_id res chain seq x y z
N MET A 1 -29.31 2.04 13.74
CA MET A 1 -28.50 1.17 12.86
C MET A 1 -29.01 -0.28 12.90
N SER A 2 -30.18 -0.61 12.35
CA SER A 2 -30.73 -1.98 12.48
C SER A 2 -31.79 -2.35 11.42
N LYS A 3 -31.60 -2.01 10.13
CA LYS A 3 -32.51 -2.46 9.06
C LYS A 3 -31.82 -3.03 7.79
N GLU A 4 -30.49 -3.06 7.69
CA GLU A 4 -29.81 -3.55 6.48
C GLU A 4 -29.26 -5.00 6.56
N SER A 5 -29.36 -5.68 7.69
CA SER A 5 -28.75 -7.01 7.87
C SER A 5 -29.53 -8.20 7.27
N SER A 6 -30.80 -8.02 6.88
CA SER A 6 -31.63 -9.15 6.45
C SER A 6 -31.39 -9.63 5.00
N GLY A 7 -30.79 -8.79 4.14
CA GLY A 7 -30.57 -9.13 2.71
C GLY A 7 -29.23 -9.80 2.39
N VAL A 8 -28.31 -9.91 3.36
CA VAL A 8 -26.92 -10.31 3.16
C VAL A 8 -26.65 -11.73 3.64
N LYS A 9 -27.40 -12.22 4.64
CA LYS A 9 -27.15 -13.50 5.32
C LYS A 9 -27.16 -14.69 4.34
N GLY A 10 -26.05 -15.42 4.33
CA GLY A 10 -25.87 -16.60 3.48
C GLY A 10 -25.43 -16.34 2.03
N LYS A 11 -25.20 -15.08 1.61
CA LYS A 11 -24.60 -14.82 0.28
C LYS A 11 -23.16 -15.32 0.22
N ARG A 12 -22.81 -15.97 -0.88
CA ARG A 12 -21.50 -16.60 -1.09
C ARG A 12 -20.60 -15.72 -1.92
N CYS A 13 -19.48 -15.32 -1.31
CA CYS A 13 -18.41 -14.57 -1.95
C CYS A 13 -17.26 -15.48 -2.36
N LEU A 14 -16.84 -15.42 -3.62
CA LEU A 14 -15.54 -15.89 -4.04
C LEU A 14 -14.56 -14.74 -4.02
N PHE A 15 -13.61 -14.75 -3.09
CA PHE A 15 -12.63 -13.70 -2.92
C PHE A 15 -11.30 -14.13 -3.55
N LEU A 16 -10.82 -13.38 -4.53
CA LEU A 16 -9.57 -13.65 -5.25
C LEU A 16 -8.50 -12.62 -4.87
N THR A 17 -7.37 -13.08 -4.38
CA THR A 17 -6.21 -12.23 -4.06
C THR A 17 -4.92 -13.02 -4.20
N ASN A 18 -3.80 -12.33 -4.43
CA ASN A 18 -2.48 -12.99 -4.46
C ASN A 18 -1.93 -13.24 -3.05
N TYR A 19 -2.34 -12.42 -2.06
CA TYR A 19 -1.82 -12.44 -0.69
C TYR A 19 -2.97 -12.46 0.31
N PHE A 20 -2.87 -13.31 1.30
CA PHE A 20 -3.84 -13.45 2.38
C PHE A 20 -3.14 -13.94 3.65
N TYR A 21 -3.80 -13.80 4.80
CA TYR A 21 -3.27 -14.26 6.09
C TYR A 21 -2.46 -15.57 5.95
N PRO A 22 -1.26 -15.71 6.56
CA PRO A 22 -0.65 -14.82 7.56
C PRO A 22 0.08 -13.59 7.00
N GLU A 23 0.08 -13.38 5.68
CA GLU A 23 0.57 -12.15 5.07
C GLU A 23 -0.42 -11.02 5.41
N VAL A 24 0.10 -9.87 5.88
CA VAL A 24 -0.72 -8.75 6.36
C VAL A 24 -1.09 -7.83 5.20
N PHE A 25 -2.35 -7.91 4.78
CA PHE A 25 -2.92 -7.08 3.71
C PHE A 25 -4.36 -6.68 4.05
N ARG A 26 -4.81 -5.52 3.59
CA ARG A 26 -6.18 -5.00 3.81
C ARG A 26 -7.30 -5.93 3.35
N GLY A 27 -7.03 -6.83 2.42
CA GLY A 27 -7.97 -7.86 1.99
C GLY A 27 -8.37 -8.82 3.10
N ASN A 28 -7.50 -9.04 4.09
CA ASN A 28 -7.81 -9.85 5.25
C ASN A 28 -8.97 -9.22 6.03
N ASP A 29 -8.89 -7.91 6.30
CA ASP A 29 -9.90 -7.15 7.06
C ASP A 29 -11.25 -7.22 6.36
N ILE A 30 -11.28 -7.02 5.01
CA ILE A 30 -12.52 -7.12 4.22
C ILE A 30 -13.10 -8.52 4.31
N ALA A 31 -12.30 -9.57 4.15
CA ALA A 31 -12.80 -10.94 4.16
C ALA A 31 -13.33 -11.33 5.55
N PHE A 32 -12.64 -10.94 6.62
CA PHE A 32 -13.06 -11.20 7.99
C PHE A 32 -14.33 -10.42 8.35
N GLU A 33 -14.41 -9.15 7.95
CA GLU A 33 -15.60 -8.33 8.19
C GLU A 33 -16.82 -8.84 7.40
N MET A 34 -16.61 -9.33 6.17
CA MET A 34 -17.68 -9.99 5.41
C MET A 34 -18.26 -11.19 6.17
N VAL A 35 -17.40 -12.05 6.76
CA VAL A 35 -17.86 -13.20 7.56
C VAL A 35 -18.67 -12.72 8.79
N LYS A 36 -18.17 -11.70 9.51
CA LYS A 36 -18.90 -11.10 10.65
C LYS A 36 -20.28 -10.59 10.24
N ARG A 37 -20.44 -10.09 9.02
CA ARG A 37 -21.73 -9.63 8.45
C ARG A 37 -22.59 -10.75 7.88
N GLY A 38 -22.17 -12.01 7.98
CA GLY A 38 -22.95 -13.19 7.59
C GLY A 38 -22.77 -13.64 6.16
N TYR A 39 -21.73 -13.20 5.45
CA TYR A 39 -21.35 -13.79 4.15
C TYR A 39 -20.62 -15.13 4.34
N GLU A 40 -20.81 -16.04 3.41
CA GLU A 40 -19.97 -17.24 3.26
C GLU A 40 -18.79 -16.88 2.34
N VAL A 41 -17.60 -16.65 2.91
CA VAL A 41 -16.42 -16.24 2.14
C VAL A 41 -15.51 -17.42 1.84
N THR A 42 -15.18 -17.60 0.56
CA THR A 42 -14.13 -18.52 0.10
C THR A 42 -13.03 -17.73 -0.58
N VAL A 43 -11.84 -17.72 0.01
CA VAL A 43 -10.65 -17.05 -0.54
C VAL A 43 -9.84 -18.02 -1.38
N ILE A 44 -9.46 -17.63 -2.59
CA ILE A 44 -8.38 -18.26 -3.37
C ILE A 44 -7.18 -17.32 -3.34
N THR A 45 -6.06 -17.80 -2.82
CA THR A 45 -4.81 -17.05 -2.66
C THR A 45 -3.60 -17.94 -2.92
N CYS A 46 -2.42 -17.36 -3.05
CA CYS A 46 -1.18 -18.13 -3.16
C CYS A 46 -0.74 -18.71 -1.81
N ILE A 47 0.14 -19.71 -1.84
CA ILE A 47 0.91 -20.12 -0.65
C ILE A 47 1.74 -18.92 -0.19
N PRO A 48 1.68 -18.52 1.11
CA PRO A 48 2.32 -17.30 1.59
C PRO A 48 3.85 -17.35 1.40
N ASN A 49 4.40 -16.30 0.80
CA ASN A 49 5.82 -16.18 0.49
C ASN A 49 6.32 -14.71 0.45
N TYR A 50 5.46 -13.73 0.67
CA TYR A 50 5.81 -12.32 0.67
C TYR A 50 5.87 -11.76 2.09
N PRO A 51 6.86 -10.93 2.45
CA PRO A 51 7.96 -10.41 1.62
C PRO A 51 9.20 -11.31 1.60
N GLN A 52 9.23 -12.39 2.35
CA GLN A 52 10.41 -13.20 2.65
C GLN A 52 11.03 -13.90 1.43
N GLY A 53 10.25 -14.09 0.35
CA GLY A 53 10.69 -14.76 -0.86
C GLY A 53 10.71 -16.30 -0.79
N HIS A 54 10.45 -16.89 0.37
CA HIS A 54 10.29 -18.33 0.61
C HIS A 54 8.95 -18.59 1.33
N PHE A 55 8.48 -19.82 1.31
CA PHE A 55 7.24 -20.16 2.00
C PHE A 55 7.38 -19.96 3.52
N TYR A 56 6.33 -19.48 4.14
CA TYR A 56 6.25 -19.33 5.58
C TYR A 56 6.30 -20.71 6.26
N GLU A 57 6.76 -20.73 7.50
CA GLU A 57 6.81 -21.94 8.30
C GLU A 57 5.43 -22.59 8.40
N GLY A 58 5.38 -23.90 8.22
CA GLY A 58 4.16 -24.69 8.19
C GLY A 58 3.33 -24.59 6.90
N TYR A 59 3.72 -23.76 5.91
CA TYR A 59 3.08 -23.66 4.60
C TYR A 59 3.94 -24.25 3.50
N GLY A 60 3.32 -24.89 2.50
CA GLY A 60 4.05 -25.48 1.40
C GLY A 60 3.16 -26.15 0.36
N LEU A 61 3.79 -26.78 -0.65
CA LEU A 61 3.08 -27.45 -1.73
C LEU A 61 2.22 -28.63 -1.25
N ARG A 62 2.55 -29.24 -0.13
CA ARG A 62 1.86 -30.41 0.48
C ARG A 62 1.23 -30.12 1.84
N SER A 63 1.38 -28.93 2.40
CA SER A 63 0.89 -28.56 3.72
C SER A 63 0.04 -27.28 3.71
N ARG A 64 -0.99 -27.25 4.57
CA ARG A 64 -1.91 -26.10 4.78
C ARG A 64 -2.46 -25.48 3.49
N ARG A 65 -2.86 -26.33 2.54
CA ARG A 65 -3.46 -25.88 1.27
C ARG A 65 -4.93 -25.51 1.40
N ARG A 66 -5.59 -25.98 2.44
CA ARG A 66 -6.98 -25.63 2.78
C ARG A 66 -7.08 -25.50 4.28
N GLU A 67 -7.65 -24.39 4.73
CA GLU A 67 -7.85 -24.10 6.14
C GLU A 67 -9.03 -23.14 6.32
N VAL A 68 -9.50 -22.98 7.54
CA VAL A 68 -10.48 -21.97 7.93
C VAL A 68 -9.76 -20.97 8.84
N VAL A 69 -9.78 -19.71 8.46
CA VAL A 69 -9.15 -18.60 9.21
C VAL A 69 -10.24 -17.58 9.52
N ASN A 70 -10.53 -17.34 10.80
CA ASN A 70 -11.57 -16.40 11.24
C ASN A 70 -12.91 -16.58 10.50
N GLY A 71 -13.31 -17.84 10.26
CA GLY A 71 -14.54 -18.19 9.54
C GLY A 71 -14.45 -18.13 8.01
N VAL A 72 -13.34 -17.69 7.45
CA VAL A 72 -13.06 -17.66 6.00
C VAL A 72 -12.53 -19.01 5.54
N ASN A 73 -13.12 -19.59 4.50
CA ASN A 73 -12.57 -20.78 3.85
C ASN A 73 -11.42 -20.40 2.92
N VAL A 74 -10.19 -20.75 3.25
CA VAL A 74 -9.00 -20.39 2.48
C VAL A 74 -8.51 -21.56 1.64
N ILE A 75 -8.31 -21.33 0.35
CA ILE A 75 -7.73 -22.28 -0.62
C ILE A 75 -6.43 -21.65 -1.16
N ARG A 76 -5.31 -22.29 -0.86
CA ARG A 76 -3.99 -21.82 -1.29
C ARG A 76 -3.57 -22.53 -2.57
N VAL A 77 -3.33 -21.77 -3.62
CA VAL A 77 -2.86 -22.31 -4.89
C VAL A 77 -1.33 -22.46 -4.88
N PRO A 78 -0.77 -23.46 -5.58
CA PRO A 78 0.67 -23.57 -5.76
C PRO A 78 1.23 -22.31 -6.40
N VAL A 79 2.42 -21.91 -5.98
CA VAL A 79 3.17 -20.80 -6.58
C VAL A 79 4.65 -21.10 -6.48
N ILE A 80 5.42 -20.65 -7.45
CA ILE A 80 6.89 -20.61 -7.36
C ILE A 80 7.25 -19.43 -6.48
N PRO A 81 7.96 -19.62 -5.34
CA PRO A 81 8.34 -18.52 -4.46
C PRO A 81 9.18 -17.46 -5.17
N ARG A 82 9.06 -16.21 -4.74
CA ARG A 82 9.79 -15.06 -5.33
C ARG A 82 11.31 -15.17 -5.21
N GLY A 83 11.79 -15.95 -4.23
CA GLY A 83 13.21 -16.10 -3.94
C GLY A 83 13.86 -14.77 -3.58
N ASP A 84 15.03 -14.52 -4.15
CA ASP A 84 15.81 -13.30 -3.99
C ASP A 84 15.28 -12.07 -4.77
N GLY A 85 14.11 -12.21 -5.39
CA GLY A 85 13.47 -11.12 -6.15
C GLY A 85 14.07 -10.85 -7.53
N ARG A 86 14.91 -11.73 -8.07
CA ARG A 86 15.41 -11.63 -9.45
C ARG A 86 14.26 -11.66 -10.46
N ALA A 87 14.39 -10.92 -11.56
CA ALA A 87 13.34 -10.76 -12.58
C ALA A 87 12.75 -12.09 -13.05
N ILE A 88 13.57 -13.09 -13.35
CA ILE A 88 13.12 -14.42 -13.80
C ILE A 88 12.26 -15.10 -12.73
N ARG A 89 12.67 -15.06 -11.46
CA ARG A 89 11.91 -15.63 -10.34
C ARG A 89 10.57 -14.93 -10.15
N MET A 90 10.56 -13.61 -10.31
CA MET A 90 9.33 -12.82 -10.25
C MET A 90 8.36 -13.18 -11.38
N VAL A 91 8.85 -13.33 -12.61
CA VAL A 91 8.03 -13.75 -13.75
C VAL A 91 7.46 -15.15 -13.52
N LEU A 92 8.27 -16.10 -13.07
CA LEU A 92 7.82 -17.48 -12.76
C LEU A 92 6.78 -17.48 -11.63
N ASN A 93 6.97 -16.65 -10.59
CA ASN A 93 6.00 -16.46 -9.52
C ASN A 93 4.66 -15.98 -10.08
N TYR A 94 4.65 -14.95 -10.92
CA TYR A 94 3.45 -14.38 -11.51
C TYR A 94 2.74 -15.35 -12.46
N LEU A 95 3.47 -16.06 -13.31
CA LEU A 95 2.90 -17.04 -14.25
C LEU A 95 2.31 -18.25 -13.52
N SER A 96 3.04 -18.78 -12.51
CA SER A 96 2.52 -19.90 -11.72
C SER A 96 1.30 -19.50 -10.89
N SER A 97 1.31 -18.33 -10.27
CA SER A 97 0.18 -17.76 -9.55
C SER A 97 -1.07 -17.66 -10.46
N LEU A 98 -0.91 -17.04 -11.64
CA LEU A 98 -1.99 -16.92 -12.63
C LEU A 98 -2.56 -18.28 -13.05
N LEU A 99 -1.68 -19.20 -13.48
CA LEU A 99 -2.07 -20.51 -13.96
C LEU A 99 -2.89 -21.29 -12.92
N PHE A 100 -2.33 -21.40 -11.71
CA PHE A 100 -2.99 -22.17 -10.64
C PHE A 100 -4.24 -21.46 -10.11
N SER A 101 -4.26 -20.14 -10.05
CA SER A 101 -5.47 -19.38 -9.70
C SER A 101 -6.59 -19.62 -10.71
N CYS A 102 -6.30 -19.68 -12.01
CA CYS A 102 -7.29 -20.04 -13.04
C CYS A 102 -7.84 -21.45 -12.83
N ILE A 103 -6.96 -22.45 -12.68
CA ILE A 103 -7.34 -23.87 -12.51
C ILE A 103 -8.23 -24.04 -11.27
N TYR A 104 -7.82 -23.49 -10.13
CA TYR A 104 -8.56 -23.63 -8.88
C TYR A 104 -9.87 -22.85 -8.88
N THR A 105 -9.89 -21.64 -9.44
CA THR A 105 -11.11 -20.85 -9.60
C THR A 105 -12.12 -21.57 -10.46
N LEU A 106 -11.72 -22.08 -11.63
CA LEU A 106 -12.61 -22.86 -12.50
C LEU A 106 -13.11 -24.12 -11.81
N SER A 107 -12.23 -24.87 -11.16
CA SER A 107 -12.63 -26.08 -10.43
C SER A 107 -13.68 -25.81 -9.35
N ILE A 108 -13.54 -24.70 -8.59
CA ILE A 108 -14.46 -24.40 -7.50
C ILE A 108 -15.81 -23.88 -8.02
N VAL A 109 -15.83 -23.01 -9.04
CA VAL A 109 -17.08 -22.45 -9.58
C VAL A 109 -17.89 -23.50 -10.34
N CYS A 110 -17.26 -24.57 -10.84
CA CYS A 110 -17.97 -25.71 -11.41
C CYS A 110 -18.71 -26.54 -10.33
N ARG A 111 -18.18 -26.56 -9.09
CA ARG A 111 -18.70 -27.40 -7.99
C ARG A 111 -19.59 -26.64 -7.01
N LYS A 112 -19.34 -25.33 -6.83
CA LYS A 112 -20.07 -24.47 -5.89
C LYS A 112 -20.64 -23.26 -6.62
N ARG A 113 -21.79 -22.77 -6.16
CA ARG A 113 -22.37 -21.51 -6.63
C ARG A 113 -21.86 -20.37 -5.77
N PHE A 114 -21.60 -19.22 -6.39
CA PHE A 114 -21.23 -17.97 -5.74
C PHE A 114 -22.15 -16.86 -6.25
N ASP A 115 -22.50 -15.92 -5.39
CA ASP A 115 -23.36 -14.80 -5.72
C ASP A 115 -22.58 -13.66 -6.36
N PHE A 116 -21.32 -13.51 -5.96
CA PHE A 116 -20.39 -12.53 -6.54
C PHE A 116 -18.93 -12.94 -6.35
N ILE A 117 -18.06 -12.32 -7.14
CA ILE A 117 -16.61 -12.42 -7.03
C ILE A 117 -16.10 -11.08 -6.57
N PHE A 118 -15.32 -11.04 -5.48
CA PHE A 118 -14.55 -9.90 -5.06
C PHE A 118 -13.07 -10.14 -5.39
N VAL A 119 -12.46 -9.22 -6.10
CA VAL A 119 -11.04 -9.30 -6.47
C VAL A 119 -10.30 -8.17 -5.76
N GLN A 120 -9.38 -8.52 -4.87
CA GLN A 120 -8.39 -7.58 -4.38
C GLN A 120 -7.20 -7.63 -5.35
N GLU A 121 -7.05 -6.57 -6.11
CA GLU A 121 -5.97 -6.44 -7.06
C GLU A 121 -4.74 -5.85 -6.38
N LEU A 122 -3.68 -6.65 -6.36
CA LEU A 122 -2.33 -6.32 -5.97
C LEU A 122 -1.40 -6.81 -7.07
N SER A 123 -0.15 -6.40 -7.07
CA SER A 123 0.82 -6.92 -8.05
C SER A 123 1.08 -8.43 -7.90
N PRO A 124 0.88 -9.23 -8.96
CA PRO A 124 0.52 -8.86 -10.33
C PRO A 124 -0.99 -8.69 -10.54
N ALA A 125 -1.37 -7.70 -11.32
CA ALA A 125 -2.78 -7.38 -11.61
C ALA A 125 -3.57 -8.48 -12.34
N PHE A 126 -2.89 -9.50 -12.85
CA PHE A 126 -3.50 -10.60 -13.61
C PHE A 126 -4.47 -11.48 -12.80
N ILE A 127 -4.58 -11.28 -11.48
CA ILE A 127 -5.57 -11.96 -10.62
C ILE A 127 -7.02 -11.69 -11.07
N GLY A 128 -7.26 -10.67 -11.88
CA GLY A 128 -8.55 -10.44 -12.52
C GLY A 128 -8.92 -11.45 -13.60
N ILE A 129 -7.95 -12.14 -14.23
CA ILE A 129 -8.22 -13.11 -15.31
C ILE A 129 -9.04 -14.31 -14.82
N PRO A 130 -8.69 -15.02 -13.70
CA PRO A 130 -9.53 -16.08 -13.17
C PRO A 130 -10.96 -15.63 -12.83
N ALA A 131 -11.15 -14.38 -12.38
CA ALA A 131 -12.49 -13.83 -12.15
C ALA A 131 -13.30 -13.72 -13.46
N VAL A 132 -12.67 -13.22 -14.53
CA VAL A 132 -13.32 -13.12 -15.85
C VAL A 132 -13.69 -14.48 -16.41
N LEU A 133 -12.81 -15.49 -16.25
CA LEU A 133 -13.09 -16.86 -16.66
C LEU A 133 -14.30 -17.42 -15.90
N ALA A 134 -14.34 -17.26 -14.57
CA ALA A 134 -15.46 -17.69 -13.74
C ALA A 134 -16.78 -16.99 -14.14
N LYS A 135 -16.73 -15.67 -14.41
CA LYS A 135 -17.89 -14.92 -14.91
C LYS A 135 -18.41 -15.45 -16.24
N LYS A 136 -17.53 -15.81 -17.18
CA LYS A 136 -17.94 -16.36 -18.50
C LYS A 136 -18.67 -17.68 -18.36
N ILE A 137 -18.29 -18.53 -17.40
CA ILE A 137 -18.90 -19.85 -17.18
C ILE A 137 -20.20 -19.76 -16.38
N ARG A 138 -20.24 -18.95 -15.34
CA ARG A 138 -21.33 -18.91 -14.35
C ARG A 138 -22.09 -17.59 -14.28
N ARG A 139 -21.72 -16.59 -15.09
CA ARG A 139 -22.32 -15.23 -15.12
C ARG A 139 -22.27 -14.50 -13.77
N ILE A 140 -21.30 -14.82 -12.92
CA ILE A 140 -21.13 -14.24 -11.59
C ILE A 140 -20.63 -12.79 -11.73
N PRO A 141 -21.23 -11.78 -11.05
CA PRO A 141 -20.75 -10.39 -11.10
C PRO A 141 -19.40 -10.23 -10.41
N ILE A 142 -18.52 -9.41 -10.99
CA ILE A 142 -17.17 -9.11 -10.47
C ILE A 142 -17.18 -7.72 -9.86
N TYR A 143 -16.68 -7.63 -8.63
CA TYR A 143 -16.35 -6.42 -7.89
C TYR A 143 -14.83 -6.38 -7.74
N PHE A 144 -14.19 -5.38 -8.31
CA PHE A 144 -12.74 -5.32 -8.47
C PHE A 144 -12.16 -4.16 -7.68
N TRP A 145 -11.36 -4.44 -6.66
CA TRP A 145 -10.68 -3.42 -5.86
C TRP A 145 -9.28 -3.20 -6.42
N LEU A 146 -9.11 -2.08 -7.12
CA LEU A 146 -7.90 -1.69 -7.81
C LEU A 146 -6.99 -0.94 -6.84
N LEU A 147 -5.87 -1.54 -6.50
CA LEU A 147 -4.86 -1.00 -5.57
C LEU A 147 -3.57 -0.62 -6.30
N ASP A 148 -3.13 -1.44 -7.26
CA ASP A 148 -1.97 -1.18 -8.11
C ASP A 148 -2.41 -0.82 -9.52
N VAL A 149 -1.93 0.31 -10.02
CA VAL A 149 -2.31 0.79 -11.36
C VAL A 149 -1.38 0.19 -12.42
N TRP A 150 -1.89 -0.75 -13.18
CA TRP A 150 -1.19 -1.38 -14.29
C TRP A 150 -1.71 -0.87 -15.64
N PRO A 151 -0.83 -0.65 -16.65
CA PRO A 151 0.62 -0.97 -16.71
C PRO A 151 1.55 0.07 -16.08
N GLU A 152 1.08 1.18 -15.51
CA GLU A 152 1.90 2.27 -14.97
C GLU A 152 2.92 1.77 -13.92
N SER A 153 2.52 0.80 -13.09
CA SER A 153 3.39 0.16 -12.09
C SER A 153 4.56 -0.62 -12.72
N LEU A 154 4.48 -1.02 -14.00
CA LEU A 154 5.61 -1.64 -14.71
C LEU A 154 6.78 -0.68 -14.89
N ALA A 155 6.50 0.59 -15.20
CA ALA A 155 7.51 1.62 -15.35
C ALA A 155 8.24 1.88 -14.01
N ALA A 156 7.51 1.88 -12.90
CA ALA A 156 8.08 1.97 -11.56
C ALA A 156 8.97 0.76 -11.23
N GLY A 157 8.69 -0.41 -11.80
CA GLY A 157 9.52 -1.62 -11.74
C GLY A 157 10.65 -1.70 -12.76
N GLY A 158 10.89 -0.63 -13.56
CA GLY A 158 11.95 -0.58 -14.57
C GLY A 158 11.59 -1.24 -15.93
N ILE A 159 10.34 -1.67 -16.13
CA ILE A 159 9.89 -2.28 -17.39
C ILE A 159 9.28 -1.18 -18.28
N THR A 160 10.05 -0.73 -19.27
CA THR A 160 9.66 0.37 -20.19
C THR A 160 9.39 -0.11 -21.63
N ASN A 161 9.46 -1.41 -21.90
CA ASN A 161 9.23 -1.97 -23.22
C ASN A 161 7.78 -1.68 -23.70
N LYS A 162 7.62 -0.88 -24.75
CA LYS A 162 6.33 -0.43 -25.28
C LYS A 162 5.38 -1.57 -25.67
N TYR A 163 5.91 -2.69 -26.15
CA TYR A 163 5.08 -3.85 -26.53
C TYR A 163 4.51 -4.56 -25.28
N ILE A 164 5.33 -4.74 -24.25
CA ILE A 164 4.87 -5.31 -22.97
C ILE A 164 3.81 -4.41 -22.34
N VAL A 165 4.08 -3.11 -22.24
CA VAL A 165 3.14 -2.12 -21.70
C VAL A 165 1.79 -2.19 -22.46
N LYS A 166 1.82 -2.21 -23.80
CA LYS A 166 0.60 -2.28 -24.62
C LYS A 166 -0.18 -3.60 -24.44
N ILE A 167 0.52 -4.73 -24.30
CA ILE A 167 -0.13 -6.03 -24.03
C ILE A 167 -0.81 -6.00 -22.65
N VAL A 168 -0.10 -5.54 -21.62
CA VAL A 168 -0.63 -5.44 -20.28
C VAL A 168 -1.82 -4.49 -20.23
N ASP A 169 -1.75 -3.32 -20.85
CA ASP A 169 -2.86 -2.38 -20.94
C ASP A 169 -4.12 -3.00 -21.59
N ARG A 170 -3.94 -3.77 -22.66
CA ARG A 170 -5.05 -4.51 -23.28
C ARG A 170 -5.68 -5.55 -22.36
N ILE A 171 -4.84 -6.25 -21.58
CA ILE A 171 -5.31 -7.24 -20.58
C ILE A 171 -6.11 -6.52 -19.50
N MET A 172 -5.60 -5.40 -18.98
CA MET A 172 -6.29 -4.62 -17.96
C MET A 172 -7.61 -4.06 -18.47
N CYS A 173 -7.64 -3.44 -19.66
CA CYS A 173 -8.87 -2.98 -20.31
C CYS A 173 -9.87 -4.14 -20.48
N TYR A 174 -9.41 -5.33 -20.84
CA TYR A 174 -10.25 -6.51 -20.96
C TYR A 174 -10.87 -6.91 -19.61
N ILE A 175 -10.08 -6.93 -18.51
CA ILE A 175 -10.56 -7.22 -17.17
C ILE A 175 -11.61 -6.18 -16.74
N TYR A 176 -11.30 -4.89 -16.88
CA TYR A 176 -12.19 -3.79 -16.47
C TYR A 176 -13.56 -3.84 -17.14
N ARG A 177 -13.62 -4.15 -18.44
CA ARG A 177 -14.88 -4.29 -19.20
C ARG A 177 -15.79 -5.42 -18.67
N HIS A 178 -15.24 -6.37 -17.92
CA HIS A 178 -16.00 -7.47 -17.34
C HIS A 178 -16.41 -7.20 -15.89
N CYS A 179 -15.92 -6.15 -15.25
CA CYS A 179 -16.29 -5.79 -13.89
C CYS A 179 -17.68 -5.16 -13.86
N ARG A 180 -18.44 -5.44 -12.79
CA ARG A 180 -19.69 -4.75 -12.47
C ARG A 180 -19.39 -3.41 -11.81
N LYS A 181 -18.43 -3.41 -10.88
CA LYS A 181 -17.90 -2.22 -10.21
C LYS A 181 -16.39 -2.36 -10.05
N ILE A 182 -15.72 -1.22 -10.11
CA ILE A 182 -14.29 -1.09 -9.82
C ILE A 182 -14.17 -0.10 -8.68
N PHE A 183 -13.64 -0.57 -7.56
CA PHE A 183 -13.35 0.25 -6.41
C PHE A 183 -11.92 0.78 -6.52
N ILE A 184 -11.76 2.08 -6.29
CA ILE A 184 -10.48 2.77 -6.37
C ILE A 184 -10.09 3.34 -5.01
N ALA A 185 -8.80 3.25 -4.68
CA ALA A 185 -8.26 3.76 -3.42
C ALA A 185 -7.90 5.26 -3.49
N ALA A 186 -7.79 5.83 -4.69
CA ALA A 186 -7.40 7.22 -4.92
C ALA A 186 -8.16 7.82 -6.09
N SER A 187 -8.58 9.08 -5.98
CA SER A 187 -9.40 9.75 -7.00
C SER A 187 -8.67 9.97 -8.33
N GLY A 188 -7.34 10.11 -8.30
CA GLY A 188 -6.50 10.23 -9.50
C GLY A 188 -6.61 9.04 -10.45
N VAL A 189 -6.94 7.84 -9.93
CA VAL A 189 -7.15 6.63 -10.74
C VAL A 189 -8.43 6.70 -11.58
N ARG A 190 -9.44 7.46 -11.16
CA ARG A 190 -10.72 7.59 -11.85
C ARG A 190 -10.56 8.10 -13.28
N THR A 191 -9.79 9.17 -13.45
CA THR A 191 -9.52 9.76 -14.78
C THR A 191 -8.83 8.75 -15.70
N LEU A 192 -7.87 7.98 -15.17
CA LEU A 192 -7.15 6.96 -15.93
C LEU A 192 -8.08 5.83 -16.39
N LEU A 193 -8.98 5.36 -15.53
CA LEU A 193 -9.98 4.34 -15.88
C LEU A 193 -10.96 4.86 -16.95
N GLN A 194 -11.40 6.11 -16.86
CA GLN A 194 -12.27 6.73 -17.87
C GLN A 194 -11.57 6.82 -19.22
N GLN A 195 -10.29 7.18 -19.27
CA GLN A 195 -9.49 7.17 -20.51
C GLN A 195 -9.38 5.76 -21.13
N ARG A 196 -9.45 4.70 -20.29
CA ARG A 196 -9.51 3.30 -20.73
C ARG A 196 -10.92 2.82 -21.09
N GLY A 197 -11.89 3.73 -21.11
CA GLY A 197 -13.27 3.45 -21.51
C GLY A 197 -14.14 2.83 -20.41
N VAL A 198 -13.73 2.89 -19.14
CA VAL A 198 -14.58 2.50 -18.00
C VAL A 198 -15.59 3.60 -17.74
N LYS A 199 -16.87 3.22 -17.67
CA LYS A 199 -17.95 4.19 -17.38
C LYS A 199 -17.86 4.65 -15.92
N ASN A 200 -18.19 5.92 -15.69
CA ASN A 200 -18.11 6.53 -14.36
C ASN A 200 -19.03 5.83 -13.33
N ASP A 201 -20.19 5.36 -13.76
CA ASP A 201 -21.13 4.62 -12.91
C ASP A 201 -20.61 3.24 -12.47
N CYS A 202 -19.57 2.73 -13.12
CA CYS A 202 -18.88 1.50 -12.72
C CYS A 202 -17.75 1.76 -11.72
N ILE A 203 -17.35 3.01 -11.44
CA ILE A 203 -16.23 3.37 -10.57
C ILE A 203 -16.76 3.90 -9.24
N GLU A 204 -16.32 3.31 -8.15
CA GLU A 204 -16.66 3.73 -6.78
C GLU A 204 -15.39 3.92 -5.95
N ASP A 205 -15.46 4.85 -5.00
CA ASP A 205 -14.35 5.11 -4.09
C ASP A 205 -14.38 4.11 -2.92
N LEU A 206 -13.26 3.44 -2.70
CA LEU A 206 -12.99 2.57 -1.55
C LEU A 206 -11.54 2.81 -1.11
N PRO A 207 -11.27 3.92 -0.43
CA PRO A 207 -9.92 4.23 0.03
C PRO A 207 -9.44 3.22 1.07
N ASN A 208 -8.13 3.06 1.16
CA ASN A 208 -7.54 2.33 2.27
C ASN A 208 -7.82 3.05 3.59
N TRP A 209 -7.82 2.30 4.68
CA TRP A 209 -7.97 2.79 6.07
C TRP A 209 -6.65 2.61 6.83
N GLY A 210 -6.50 3.34 7.93
CA GLY A 210 -5.40 3.14 8.85
C GLY A 210 -5.56 1.86 9.68
N GLU A 211 -4.47 1.29 10.14
CA GLU A 211 -4.46 0.14 11.03
C GLU A 211 -5.05 0.51 12.39
N ASP A 212 -5.83 -0.39 13.00
CA ASP A 212 -6.43 -0.14 14.32
C ASP A 212 -5.34 -0.06 15.40
N GLU A 213 -4.23 -0.79 15.23
CA GLU A 213 -3.05 -0.75 16.10
C GLU A 213 -2.39 0.64 16.17
N LEU A 214 -2.65 1.50 15.18
CA LEU A 214 -2.13 2.88 15.17
C LEU A 214 -3.03 3.88 15.92
N ARG A 215 -4.23 3.47 16.37
CA ARG A 215 -5.18 4.35 17.08
C ARG A 215 -4.82 4.53 18.54
N GLU A 216 -4.30 3.51 19.16
CA GLU A 216 -3.96 3.48 20.58
C GLU A 216 -2.46 3.28 20.76
N CYS A 217 -1.87 4.05 21.65
CA CYS A 217 -0.47 3.86 22.01
C CYS A 217 -0.38 2.98 23.24
N THR A 218 0.08 1.77 23.04
CA THR A 218 0.25 0.74 24.11
C THR A 218 1.68 0.63 24.63
N VAL A 219 2.63 1.35 24.00
CA VAL A 219 4.06 1.31 24.33
C VAL A 219 4.43 2.57 25.11
N ASP A 220 5.15 2.39 26.21
CA ASP A 220 5.65 3.47 27.03
C ASP A 220 6.80 4.21 26.34
N ASP A 221 6.92 5.51 26.64
CA ASP A 221 7.97 6.36 26.07
C ASP A 221 9.38 5.89 26.39
N ASP A 222 9.57 5.24 27.53
CA ASP A 222 10.86 4.72 28.02
C ASP A 222 11.33 3.47 27.24
N GLU A 223 10.42 2.81 26.52
CA GLU A 223 10.75 1.69 25.63
C GLU A 223 11.30 2.16 24.27
N LEU A 224 11.17 3.44 23.96
CA LEU A 224 11.72 4.01 22.73
C LEU A 224 13.20 4.33 22.88
N PRO A 225 13.97 4.25 21.79
CA PRO A 225 15.32 4.77 21.79
C PRO A 225 15.28 6.29 22.02
N HIS A 226 16.36 6.83 22.58
CA HIS A 226 16.50 8.27 22.70
C HIS A 226 16.44 8.94 21.33
N LEU A 227 15.51 9.90 21.17
CA LEU A 227 15.42 10.76 19.99
C LEU A 227 16.07 12.11 20.31
N PRO A 228 16.75 12.75 19.34
CA PRO A 228 17.42 14.02 19.56
C PRO A 228 16.42 15.15 19.91
N ASP A 229 16.91 16.15 20.62
CA ASP A 229 16.16 17.37 20.88
C ASP A 229 16.05 18.21 19.60
N GLY A 230 15.01 19.05 19.51
CA GLY A 230 14.75 19.92 18.38
C GLY A 230 13.50 19.57 17.59
N PHE A 231 13.33 20.20 16.43
CA PHE A 231 12.20 20.01 15.53
C PHE A 231 12.36 18.73 14.71
N LYS A 232 11.55 17.71 14.96
CA LYS A 232 11.67 16.36 14.44
C LYS A 232 10.82 16.13 13.19
N ILE A 233 11.47 16.00 12.05
CA ILE A 233 10.86 15.60 10.77
C ILE A 233 11.01 14.09 10.67
N MET A 234 9.91 13.34 10.82
CA MET A 234 9.95 11.87 10.94
C MET A 234 9.42 11.16 9.69
N PHE A 235 10.20 10.23 9.20
CA PHE A 235 9.82 9.25 8.19
C PHE A 235 9.78 7.86 8.81
N ALA A 236 8.68 7.12 8.64
CA ALA A 236 8.57 5.74 9.10
C ALA A 236 8.17 4.81 7.94
N GLY A 237 8.90 3.72 7.75
CA GLY A 237 8.59 2.67 6.80
C GLY A 237 9.75 2.25 5.89
N ASN A 238 9.42 1.68 4.71
CA ASN A 238 10.40 1.16 3.77
C ASN A 238 11.24 2.28 3.13
N LEU A 239 12.56 2.24 3.31
CA LEU A 239 13.55 3.12 2.67
C LEU A 239 13.86 2.57 1.25
N GLY A 240 12.86 2.65 0.36
CA GLY A 240 12.92 2.09 -1.00
C GLY A 240 13.10 3.16 -2.09
N GLU A 241 13.22 2.67 -3.33
CA GLU A 241 13.42 3.52 -4.53
C GLU A 241 12.31 4.55 -4.74
N ALA A 242 11.07 4.22 -4.37
CA ALA A 242 9.92 5.08 -4.56
C ALA A 242 9.91 6.33 -3.65
N GLN A 243 10.76 6.38 -2.63
CA GLN A 243 10.65 7.34 -1.53
C GLN A 243 11.42 8.65 -1.74
N ASN A 244 11.90 8.95 -2.94
CA ASN A 244 12.59 10.21 -3.27
C ASN A 244 13.68 10.61 -2.26
N LEU A 245 14.38 9.62 -1.70
CA LEU A 245 15.34 9.86 -0.60
C LEU A 245 16.54 10.70 -1.04
N GLU A 246 16.91 10.68 -2.33
CA GLU A 246 17.98 11.52 -2.87
C GLU A 246 17.66 12.99 -2.69
N ASN A 247 16.47 13.45 -3.05
CA ASN A 247 16.08 14.84 -2.92
C ASN A 247 15.86 15.24 -1.45
N VAL A 248 15.32 14.31 -0.64
CA VAL A 248 15.22 14.53 0.83
C VAL A 248 16.60 14.74 1.43
N MET A 249 17.60 13.92 1.08
CA MET A 249 18.96 14.07 1.59
C MET A 249 19.62 15.39 1.12
N ARG A 250 19.35 15.85 -0.10
CA ARG A 250 19.81 17.18 -0.56
C ARG A 250 19.18 18.32 0.22
N VAL A 251 17.92 18.20 0.61
CA VAL A 251 17.26 19.18 1.50
C VAL A 251 17.92 19.17 2.87
N ALA A 252 18.11 17.99 3.46
CA ALA A 252 18.74 17.83 4.76
C ALA A 252 20.21 18.35 4.77
N GLU A 253 20.97 18.08 3.69
CA GLU A 253 22.34 18.61 3.53
C GLU A 253 22.39 20.13 3.56
N ARG A 254 21.45 20.81 2.91
CA ARG A 254 21.37 22.29 2.93
C ARG A 254 21.03 22.85 4.31
N LEU A 255 20.37 22.05 5.14
CA LEU A 255 19.93 22.42 6.48
C LEU A 255 20.85 21.88 7.59
N LYS A 256 21.95 21.19 7.27
CA LYS A 256 22.81 20.49 8.24
C LYS A 256 23.42 21.37 9.33
N ASN A 257 23.57 22.66 9.06
CA ASN A 257 24.10 23.64 10.02
C ASN A 257 23.03 24.12 11.03
N ASN A 258 21.75 23.91 10.76
CA ASN A 258 20.67 24.20 11.69
C ASN A 258 20.41 22.98 12.58
N LYS A 259 21.09 22.91 13.72
CA LYS A 259 21.01 21.79 14.67
C LYS A 259 19.65 21.67 15.35
N HIS A 260 18.77 22.66 15.22
CA HIS A 260 17.39 22.57 15.68
C HIS A 260 16.54 21.63 14.82
N ILE A 261 16.85 21.44 13.53
CA ILE A 261 16.10 20.59 12.61
C ILE A 261 16.68 19.18 12.61
N GLN A 262 15.87 18.20 13.00
CA GLN A 262 16.27 16.80 13.16
C GLN A 262 15.47 15.91 12.20
N TRP A 263 16.16 15.13 11.38
CA TRP A 263 15.59 14.18 10.45
C TRP A 263 15.63 12.77 11.03
N ILE A 264 14.47 12.18 11.26
CA ILE A 264 14.34 10.87 11.92
C ILE A 264 13.84 9.85 10.90
N PHE A 265 14.62 8.82 10.63
CA PHE A 265 14.26 7.74 9.71
C PHE A 265 14.11 6.42 10.49
N ILE A 266 12.89 5.86 10.50
CA ILE A 266 12.57 4.60 11.16
C ILE A 266 12.24 3.57 10.09
N GLY A 267 12.97 2.45 10.08
CA GLY A 267 12.73 1.36 9.16
C GLY A 267 13.94 0.84 8.42
N ASP A 268 13.68 0.07 7.37
CA ASP A 268 14.71 -0.56 6.55
C ASP A 268 14.33 -0.50 5.07
N GLY A 269 15.25 -0.85 4.17
CA GLY A 269 15.00 -0.89 2.73
C GLY A 269 16.27 -0.83 1.89
N ARG A 270 16.10 -1.04 0.60
CA ARG A 270 17.23 -1.14 -0.35
C ARG A 270 18.12 0.12 -0.39
N LYS A 271 17.55 1.29 -0.13
CA LYS A 271 18.26 2.58 -0.12
C LYS A 271 18.92 2.90 1.23
N LYS A 272 18.65 2.16 2.31
CA LYS A 272 19.20 2.47 3.65
C LYS A 272 20.72 2.63 3.63
N LYS A 273 21.44 1.68 3.03
CA LYS A 273 22.91 1.73 2.94
C LYS A 273 23.39 2.98 2.20
N TRP A 274 22.73 3.33 1.09
CA TRP A 274 23.09 4.51 0.31
C TRP A 274 22.84 5.79 1.14
N VAL A 275 21.69 5.92 1.79
CA VAL A 275 21.37 7.09 2.60
C VAL A 275 22.37 7.26 3.75
N MET A 276 22.69 6.17 4.47
CA MET A 276 23.66 6.19 5.55
C MET A 276 25.06 6.64 5.07
N SER A 277 25.52 6.10 3.92
CA SER A 277 26.79 6.49 3.32
C SER A 277 26.79 7.97 2.89
N PHE A 278 25.67 8.48 2.37
CA PHE A 278 25.51 9.89 2.03
C PHE A 278 25.63 10.78 3.28
N VAL A 279 24.91 10.44 4.35
CA VAL A 279 24.94 11.16 5.63
C VAL A 279 26.36 11.20 6.20
N GLN A 280 27.06 10.08 6.20
CA GLN A 280 28.45 9.99 6.67
C GLN A 280 29.40 10.85 5.81
N SER A 281 29.33 10.74 4.48
CA SER A 281 30.19 11.47 3.55
C SER A 281 29.99 13.01 3.58
N ARG A 282 28.83 13.46 4.06
CA ARG A 282 28.45 14.87 4.15
C ARG A 282 28.47 15.42 5.58
N GLU A 283 28.93 14.62 6.56
CA GLU A 283 29.03 14.99 7.97
C GLU A 283 27.69 15.50 8.52
N MET A 284 26.62 14.73 8.31
CA MET A 284 25.25 15.11 8.70
C MET A 284 24.75 14.32 9.94
N GLY A 285 25.62 13.57 10.62
CA GLY A 285 25.25 12.70 11.74
C GLY A 285 24.61 13.41 12.93
N ASP A 286 24.85 14.71 13.10
CA ASP A 286 24.23 15.52 14.18
C ASP A 286 22.77 15.89 13.90
N THR A 287 22.29 15.71 12.65
CA THR A 287 20.95 16.17 12.23
C THR A 287 20.13 15.09 11.51
N VAL A 288 20.74 13.95 11.14
CA VAL A 288 20.06 12.85 10.45
C VAL A 288 20.29 11.55 11.19
N HIS A 289 19.23 10.95 11.66
CA HIS A 289 19.26 9.78 12.54
C HIS A 289 18.49 8.62 11.95
N PHE A 290 19.03 7.40 12.12
CA PHE A 290 18.44 6.17 11.63
C PHE A 290 18.13 5.24 12.79
N TYR A 291 16.90 4.74 12.78
CA TYR A 291 16.43 3.71 13.70
C TYR A 291 16.02 2.49 12.88
N ASP A 292 16.19 1.31 13.46
CA ASP A 292 15.83 0.06 12.81
C ASP A 292 14.32 -0.11 12.69
N ARG A 293 13.90 -1.23 12.12
CA ARG A 293 12.49 -1.56 11.99
C ARG A 293 11.91 -1.94 13.34
N TYR A 294 10.84 -1.29 13.72
CA TYR A 294 10.05 -1.60 14.92
C TYR A 294 8.72 -2.26 14.54
N PRO A 295 8.13 -3.07 15.45
CA PRO A 295 6.76 -3.54 15.32
C PRO A 295 5.76 -2.38 15.21
N ILE A 296 4.58 -2.65 14.63
CA ILE A 296 3.58 -1.60 14.36
C ILE A 296 3.09 -0.93 15.65
N GLU A 297 3.05 -1.66 16.74
CA GLU A 297 2.60 -1.21 18.07
C GLU A 297 3.46 -0.08 18.64
N TYR A 298 4.72 0.03 18.20
CA TYR A 298 5.65 1.10 18.58
C TYR A 298 5.40 2.40 17.81
N MET A 299 4.76 2.32 16.63
CA MET A 299 4.62 3.47 15.75
C MET A 299 3.83 4.63 16.37
N PRO A 300 2.72 4.41 17.12
CA PRO A 300 2.04 5.52 17.78
C PRO A 300 2.93 6.29 18.76
N ALA A 301 3.79 5.60 19.50
CA ALA A 301 4.74 6.22 20.43
C ALA A 301 5.79 7.06 19.68
N PHE A 302 6.37 6.55 18.60
CA PHE A 302 7.24 7.34 17.72
C PHE A 302 6.54 8.56 17.14
N PHE A 303 5.34 8.39 16.62
CA PHE A 303 4.58 9.49 15.98
C PHE A 303 4.27 10.61 16.98
N ARG A 304 4.00 10.29 18.25
CA ARG A 304 3.82 11.31 19.31
C ARG A 304 5.06 12.20 19.47
N LYS A 305 6.26 11.62 19.33
CA LYS A 305 7.54 12.35 19.47
C LYS A 305 7.89 13.20 18.23
N ALA A 306 7.24 12.98 17.09
CA ALA A 306 7.45 13.76 15.88
C ALA A 306 6.75 15.12 15.99
N ASP A 307 7.32 16.15 15.33
CA ASP A 307 6.66 17.43 15.11
C ASP A 307 5.93 17.42 13.77
N ILE A 308 6.48 16.73 12.77
CA ILE A 308 5.87 16.57 11.43
C ILE A 308 6.26 15.23 10.79
N MET A 309 5.32 14.64 10.04
CA MET A 309 5.53 13.37 9.35
C MET A 309 5.93 13.60 7.90
N LEU A 310 7.08 13.08 7.48
CA LEU A 310 7.63 13.25 6.12
C LEU A 310 7.07 12.19 5.17
N LEU A 311 6.46 12.62 4.07
CA LEU A 311 5.95 11.76 3.01
C LEU A 311 6.58 12.14 1.67
N PRO A 312 7.73 11.57 1.29
CA PRO A 312 8.38 11.79 0.03
C PRO A 312 8.03 10.69 -0.97
N LEU A 313 7.83 11.06 -2.24
CA LEU A 313 7.68 10.13 -3.35
C LEU A 313 8.40 10.67 -4.59
N CYS A 314 8.99 9.75 -5.36
CA CYS A 314 9.54 10.07 -6.67
C CYS A 314 8.43 10.53 -7.62
N ASP A 315 8.77 11.42 -8.56
CA ASP A 315 7.86 11.79 -9.65
C ASP A 315 7.74 10.63 -10.63
N ASN A 316 6.59 9.97 -10.61
CA ASN A 316 6.28 8.82 -11.45
C ASN A 316 4.77 8.79 -11.72
N SER A 317 4.38 8.45 -12.95
CA SER A 317 2.98 8.44 -13.38
C SER A 317 2.07 7.53 -12.53
N ALA A 318 2.59 6.41 -12.01
CA ALA A 318 1.84 5.54 -11.10
C ALA A 318 1.68 6.18 -9.72
N PHE A 319 2.75 6.74 -9.16
CA PHE A 319 2.73 7.35 -7.82
C PHE A 319 1.90 8.64 -7.78
N ASN A 320 1.85 9.37 -8.90
CA ASN A 320 1.09 10.62 -9.00
C ASN A 320 -0.43 10.41 -8.95
N VAL A 321 -0.93 9.22 -9.27
CA VAL A 321 -2.37 8.91 -9.27
C VAL A 321 -2.80 8.00 -8.12
N THR A 322 -1.85 7.46 -7.32
CA THR A 322 -2.11 6.54 -6.21
C THR A 322 -1.80 7.19 -4.86
N LEU A 323 -2.31 6.59 -3.78
CA LEU A 323 -2.02 6.99 -2.41
C LEU A 323 -1.15 5.92 -1.73
N PRO A 324 0.03 6.30 -1.21
CA PRO A 324 0.83 5.36 -0.42
C PRO A 324 0.13 5.04 0.91
N ALA A 325 0.22 3.79 1.37
CA ALA A 325 -0.40 3.36 2.64
C ALA A 325 0.07 4.14 3.89
N LYS A 326 1.20 4.83 3.80
CA LYS A 326 1.70 5.69 4.89
C LYS A 326 0.79 6.88 5.20
N ILE A 327 0.06 7.39 4.21
CA ILE A 327 -0.75 8.59 4.42
C ILE A 327 -1.84 8.34 5.47
N GLN A 328 -2.45 7.14 5.46
CA GLN A 328 -3.46 6.78 6.45
C GLN A 328 -2.86 6.68 7.87
N ALA A 329 -1.67 6.06 7.99
CA ALA A 329 -0.95 5.98 9.25
C ALA A 329 -0.57 7.37 9.79
N TYR A 330 -0.10 8.25 8.91
CA TYR A 330 0.28 9.62 9.31
C TYR A 330 -0.94 10.48 9.66
N MET A 331 -2.06 10.32 8.98
CA MET A 331 -3.32 10.98 9.35
C MET A 331 -3.83 10.53 10.72
N LEU A 332 -3.69 9.23 11.06
CA LEU A 332 -4.05 8.73 12.39
C LEU A 332 -3.16 9.29 13.50
N SER A 333 -1.93 9.69 13.19
CA SER A 333 -1.01 10.26 14.19
C SER A 333 -1.41 11.64 14.69
N SER A 334 -2.35 12.31 14.03
CA SER A 334 -2.71 13.73 14.29
C SER A 334 -1.51 14.69 14.22
N LYS A 335 -0.45 14.32 13.51
CA LYS A 335 0.69 15.17 13.21
C LYS A 335 0.56 15.74 11.80
N PRO A 336 0.98 16.99 11.55
CA PRO A 336 0.98 17.54 10.20
C PRO A 336 1.86 16.72 9.27
N ILE A 337 1.47 16.66 7.99
CA ILE A 337 2.20 15.87 6.97
C ILE A 337 3.00 16.82 6.08
N LEU A 338 4.29 16.57 5.95
CA LEU A 338 5.19 17.26 5.03
C LEU A 338 5.38 16.44 3.77
N VAL A 339 4.74 16.82 2.67
CA VAL A 339 4.77 16.10 1.40
C VAL A 339 5.86 16.67 0.48
N MET A 340 6.75 15.80 -0.01
CA MET A 340 7.69 16.08 -1.10
C MET A 340 7.41 15.13 -2.25
N ALA A 341 6.32 15.38 -2.99
CA ALA A 341 5.80 14.51 -4.04
C ALA A 341 4.92 15.32 -5.00
N ASN A 342 4.49 14.71 -6.10
CA ASN A 342 3.49 15.27 -7.00
C ASN A 342 2.15 14.49 -6.90
N GLY A 343 1.07 15.03 -7.50
CA GLY A 343 -0.18 14.31 -7.74
C GLY A 343 -1.11 14.17 -6.54
N GLU A 344 -1.73 12.99 -6.42
CA GLU A 344 -2.87 12.72 -5.54
C GLU A 344 -2.58 12.96 -4.07
N VAL A 345 -1.38 12.60 -3.60
CA VAL A 345 -0.99 12.80 -2.20
C VAL A 345 -0.98 14.28 -1.79
N GLN A 346 -0.56 15.18 -2.70
CA GLN A 346 -0.66 16.63 -2.44
C GLN A 346 -2.14 17.07 -2.36
N THR A 347 -2.97 16.56 -3.27
CA THR A 347 -4.40 16.88 -3.32
C THR A 347 -5.09 16.49 -2.03
N VAL A 348 -4.81 15.30 -1.52
CA VAL A 348 -5.39 14.82 -0.25
C VAL A 348 -4.96 15.70 0.92
N VAL A 349 -3.65 15.96 1.10
CA VAL A 349 -3.14 16.78 2.20
C VAL A 349 -3.64 18.24 2.12
N LYS A 350 -3.74 18.78 0.90
CA LYS A 350 -4.31 20.11 0.66
C LYS A 350 -5.78 20.18 1.04
N ASN A 351 -6.60 19.21 0.58
CA ASN A 351 -8.05 19.19 0.82
C ASN A 351 -8.37 18.97 2.29
N ALA A 352 -7.64 18.07 2.95
CA ALA A 352 -7.75 17.83 4.39
C ALA A 352 -7.15 18.98 5.23
N ARG A 353 -6.38 19.87 4.64
CA ARG A 353 -5.65 20.94 5.34
C ARG A 353 -4.70 20.43 6.44
N CYS A 354 -4.31 19.17 6.40
CA CYS A 354 -3.56 18.48 7.45
C CYS A 354 -2.03 18.53 7.26
N GLY A 355 -1.49 19.44 6.47
CA GLY A 355 -0.04 19.51 6.27
C GLY A 355 0.43 20.54 5.24
N TYR A 356 1.65 20.32 4.78
CA TYR A 356 2.38 21.17 3.85
C TYR A 356 2.91 20.32 2.69
N TYR A 357 3.12 20.95 1.53
CA TYR A 357 3.54 20.19 0.34
C TYR A 357 4.43 20.98 -0.61
N THR A 358 5.33 20.27 -1.26
CA THR A 358 6.13 20.76 -2.40
C THR A 358 6.14 19.69 -3.50
N GLY A 359 6.51 20.09 -4.73
CA GLY A 359 6.78 19.11 -5.78
C GLY A 359 7.97 18.20 -5.44
N ALA A 360 8.00 17.01 -6.04
CA ALA A 360 9.01 15.99 -5.79
C ALA A 360 10.46 16.50 -5.97
N ASP A 361 10.71 17.37 -6.96
CA ASP A 361 12.04 17.91 -7.28
C ASP A 361 12.25 19.33 -6.77
N SER A 362 11.33 19.86 -5.93
CA SER A 362 11.35 21.26 -5.49
C SER A 362 12.23 21.47 -4.25
N ILE A 363 13.53 21.19 -4.33
CA ILE A 363 14.48 21.23 -3.21
C ILE A 363 14.48 22.62 -2.55
N ASP A 364 14.63 23.72 -3.34
CA ASP A 364 14.66 25.09 -2.80
C ASP A 364 13.38 25.49 -2.06
N LYS A 365 12.24 25.07 -2.58
CA LYS A 365 10.94 25.33 -1.94
C LYS A 365 10.82 24.53 -0.64
N MET A 366 11.27 23.27 -0.64
CA MET A 366 11.26 22.42 0.55
C MET A 366 12.17 22.98 1.65
N VAL A 367 13.38 23.42 1.32
CA VAL A 367 14.29 24.06 2.28
C VAL A 367 13.62 25.28 2.94
N ARG A 368 13.06 26.21 2.14
CA ARG A 368 12.34 27.37 2.69
C ARG A 368 11.13 26.98 3.54
N LEU A 369 10.39 25.99 3.11
CA LEU A 369 9.22 25.49 3.83
C LEU A 369 9.62 24.90 5.19
N VAL A 370 10.64 24.03 5.24
CA VAL A 370 11.14 23.45 6.49
C VAL A 370 11.63 24.52 7.45
N LEU A 371 12.39 25.51 6.97
CA LEU A 371 12.84 26.63 7.79
C LEU A 371 11.67 27.45 8.36
N SER A 372 10.60 27.64 7.59
CA SER A 372 9.40 28.33 8.05
C SER A 372 8.69 27.54 9.14
N ILE A 373 8.37 26.26 8.88
CA ILE A 373 7.56 25.45 9.79
C ILE A 373 8.31 25.06 11.07
N SER A 374 9.65 24.98 11.05
CA SER A 374 10.46 24.69 12.24
C SER A 374 10.43 25.80 13.30
N ASN A 375 9.87 26.96 12.96
CA ASN A 375 9.66 28.07 13.89
C ASN A 375 8.20 28.18 14.37
N TYR A 376 7.31 27.29 13.95
CA TYR A 376 5.93 27.30 14.41
C TYR A 376 5.83 26.76 15.84
N SER A 377 4.87 27.24 16.58
CA SER A 377 4.56 26.73 17.91
C SER A 377 3.97 25.30 17.83
N ASN A 378 4.11 24.53 18.90
CA ASN A 378 3.47 23.22 18.99
C ASN A 378 1.96 23.29 18.77
N GLN A 379 1.30 24.36 19.23
CA GLN A 379 -0.13 24.55 19.04
C GLN A 379 -0.52 24.71 17.57
N GLU A 380 0.26 25.48 16.78
CA GLU A 380 0.01 25.63 15.33
C GLU A 380 0.20 24.32 14.57
N LEU A 381 1.20 23.54 14.96
CA LEU A 381 1.45 22.22 14.35
C LEU A 381 0.35 21.21 14.73
N GLU A 382 -0.08 21.18 15.99
CA GLU A 382 -1.16 20.30 16.45
C GLU A 382 -2.49 20.64 15.78
N GLU A 383 -2.86 21.92 15.69
CA GLU A 383 -4.07 22.36 14.99
C GLU A 383 -4.05 21.89 13.53
N LYS A 384 -2.88 22.04 12.89
CA LYS A 384 -2.68 21.59 11.52
C LYS A 384 -2.80 20.07 11.35
N GLY A 385 -2.32 19.30 12.30
CA GLY A 385 -2.38 17.84 12.28
C GLY A 385 -3.76 17.26 12.59
N ARG A 386 -4.61 17.98 13.32
CA ARG A 386 -5.98 17.57 13.69
C ARG A 386 -7.02 17.77 12.57
N ASN A 387 -6.70 18.56 11.55
CA ASN A 387 -7.56 18.75 10.38
C ASN A 387 -7.58 17.49 9.51
#